data_eab49f7f1fa0f8e00ece009de0905677
#
_entry.id   eab49f7f1fa0f8e00ece009de0905677
#
_cell.length_a   1.000
_cell.length_b   1.000
_cell.length_c   1.000
_cell.angle_alpha   90.00
_cell.angle_beta   90.00
_cell.angle_gamma   90.00
#
_symmetry.space_group_name_H-M   'P 1'
#
loop_
_entity.id
_entity.type
_entity.pdbx_description
1 polymer ?
#
loop_
_entity_poly.entity_id
_entity_poly.type
_entity_poly.pdbx_seq_one_letter_code
_entity_poly.pdbx_strand_id
1 'polypeptide(L)'
;MLPSLTSPGSLVHLLFGLSLLLLAGCEEHSGTSGRGVPGWVGSGADPGRGAFEGMPLPKTDTDGGDPGALAREIFGAREPVEGHYSEAVETLAASAEGQVVLFTQMDLPDDSLRGVRHRLEFTPQDGQWQLAWVGRQVLCRPGRGHEDWGTAPCL
;
A
#
# COMPACT_ATOMS: atom_id res chain seq x y z
N MET A 1 -37.12 47.25 33.34
CA MET A 1 -38.55 46.94 33.19
C MET A 1 -38.67 45.55 32.60
N LEU A 2 -39.01 44.59 33.44
CA LEU A 2 -39.55 43.28 33.09
C LEU A 2 -41.04 43.46 32.73
N PRO A 3 -41.70 42.54 32.03
CA PRO A 3 -42.07 41.29 32.66
C PRO A 3 -41.99 40.01 31.76
N SER A 4 -41.82 38.98 32.53
CA SER A 4 -42.20 37.58 32.37
C SER A 4 -43.54 37.30 31.70
N LEU A 5 -43.63 36.17 31.00
CA LEU A 5 -44.84 35.34 30.97
C LEU A 5 -44.46 33.87 30.71
N THR A 6 -44.61 33.10 31.72
CA THR A 6 -44.77 31.66 31.81
C THR A 6 -46.06 31.19 31.15
N SER A 7 -46.07 30.02 30.55
CA SER A 7 -47.22 29.11 30.61
C SER A 7 -46.91 27.68 30.18
N PRO A 8 -47.59 26.72 30.78
CA PRO A 8 -47.18 25.33 30.84
C PRO A 8 -48.04 24.38 30.01
N GLY A 9 -47.53 23.16 29.90
CA GLY A 9 -48.39 21.98 29.86
C GLY A 9 -48.72 21.40 28.49
N SER A 10 -48.21 20.24 28.21
CA SER A 10 -49.08 19.11 28.06
C SER A 10 -48.31 17.81 27.98
N LEU A 11 -48.59 17.01 28.98
CA LEU A 11 -48.20 15.62 29.10
C LEU A 11 -49.13 14.77 28.23
N VAL A 12 -48.61 14.04 27.29
CA VAL A 12 -49.32 12.90 26.70
C VAL A 12 -48.39 11.70 26.63
N HIS A 13 -48.61 10.80 27.56
CA HIS A 13 -48.12 9.42 27.47
C HIS A 13 -48.82 8.73 26.32
N LEU A 14 -48.08 7.99 25.49
CA LEU A 14 -48.58 6.78 24.86
C LEU A 14 -47.47 5.80 24.66
N LEU A 15 -47.55 4.74 25.41
CA LEU A 15 -46.89 3.45 25.30
C LEU A 15 -47.32 2.77 23.99
N PHE A 16 -46.42 2.12 23.34
CA PHE A 16 -46.54 0.96 22.43
C PHE A 16 -45.34 1.03 21.47
N GLY A 17 -44.53 0.09 21.32
CA GLY A 17 -44.57 -1.32 21.23
C GLY A 17 -43.16 -1.81 20.95
N LEU A 18 -42.77 -2.77 21.70
CA LEU A 18 -41.60 -3.62 21.54
C LEU A 18 -41.67 -4.35 20.19
N SER A 19 -40.78 -4.06 19.24
CA SER A 19 -40.57 -4.93 18.08
C SER A 19 -39.08 -5.07 17.85
N LEU A 20 -38.57 -6.16 18.40
CA LEU A 20 -37.22 -6.67 18.26
C LEU A 20 -37.14 -7.31 16.86
N LEU A 21 -36.62 -6.58 15.87
CA LEU A 21 -36.21 -7.15 14.58
C LEU A 21 -34.70 -7.23 14.57
N LEU A 22 -34.20 -8.42 14.86
CA LEU A 22 -32.85 -8.85 14.55
C LEU A 22 -32.71 -8.93 13.03
N LEU A 23 -32.20 -7.88 12.40
CA LEU A 23 -31.68 -7.96 11.07
C LEU A 23 -30.19 -8.27 11.18
N ALA A 24 -29.85 -9.54 10.97
CA ALA A 24 -28.52 -9.97 10.66
C ALA A 24 -28.13 -9.34 9.31
N GLY A 25 -27.44 -8.20 9.36
CA GLY A 25 -26.80 -7.61 8.21
C GLY A 25 -25.58 -8.45 7.87
N CYS A 26 -25.65 -9.23 6.78
CA CYS A 26 -24.47 -9.70 6.09
C CYS A 26 -23.78 -8.48 5.52
N GLU A 27 -22.65 -8.08 6.09
CA GLU A 27 -21.73 -7.16 5.43
C GLU A 27 -21.13 -7.90 4.23
N GLU A 28 -21.69 -7.63 3.06
CA GLU A 28 -21.02 -7.96 1.81
C GLU A 28 -19.75 -7.12 1.72
N HIS A 29 -18.65 -7.79 2.02
CA HIS A 29 -17.32 -7.29 1.67
C HIS A 29 -17.25 -7.27 0.14
N SER A 30 -17.55 -6.12 -0.45
CA SER A 30 -17.27 -5.86 -1.87
C SER A 30 -15.77 -5.83 -2.06
N GLY A 31 -15.18 -7.02 -2.17
CA GLY A 31 -13.82 -7.20 -2.66
C GLY A 31 -13.73 -6.71 -4.10
N THR A 32 -13.16 -5.56 -4.31
CA THR A 32 -12.77 -5.08 -5.64
C THR A 32 -11.79 -6.09 -6.22
N SER A 33 -12.27 -6.96 -7.11
CA SER A 33 -11.45 -7.89 -7.90
C SER A 33 -10.57 -7.09 -8.87
N GLY A 34 -9.44 -6.61 -8.40
CA GLY A 34 -8.33 -6.28 -9.28
C GLY A 34 -7.88 -7.58 -9.97
N ARG A 35 -7.85 -7.60 -11.30
CA ARG A 35 -7.30 -8.71 -12.06
C ARG A 35 -5.84 -8.89 -11.65
N GLY A 36 -5.59 -9.86 -10.76
CA GLY A 36 -4.26 -10.24 -10.34
C GLY A 36 -3.50 -10.82 -11.52
N VAL A 37 -2.30 -10.34 -11.75
CA VAL A 37 -1.33 -10.97 -12.63
C VAL A 37 -1.03 -12.36 -12.04
N PRO A 38 -1.03 -13.45 -12.86
CA PRO A 38 -0.75 -14.80 -12.34
C PRO A 38 0.62 -14.83 -11.64
N GLY A 39 0.63 -15.23 -10.37
CA GLY A 39 1.85 -15.28 -9.54
C GLY A 39 1.94 -14.15 -8.50
N TRP A 40 0.99 -13.23 -8.45
CA TRP A 40 0.94 -12.16 -7.46
C TRP A 40 0.05 -12.58 -6.27
N VAL A 41 0.66 -12.97 -5.17
CA VAL A 41 -0.04 -13.09 -3.88
C VAL A 41 0.13 -11.75 -3.17
N GLY A 42 -0.64 -10.77 -3.62
CA GLY A 42 -0.77 -9.49 -2.93
C GLY A 42 -1.78 -9.61 -1.80
N SER A 43 -1.43 -9.08 -0.68
CA SER A 43 -2.06 -8.91 0.63
C SER A 43 -1.47 -9.76 1.75
N GLY A 44 -0.17 -10.02 1.69
CA GLY A 44 0.56 -10.34 2.90
C GLY A 44 0.66 -9.10 3.79
N ALA A 45 0.59 -9.27 5.11
CA ALA A 45 0.94 -8.22 6.04
C ALA A 45 2.29 -7.62 5.66
N ASP A 46 2.44 -6.29 5.82
CA ASP A 46 3.71 -5.61 5.58
C ASP A 46 4.86 -6.37 6.29
N PRO A 47 5.83 -6.93 5.57
CA PRO A 47 6.93 -7.68 6.19
C PRO A 47 7.86 -6.80 7.01
N GLY A 48 7.66 -5.49 6.99
CA GLY A 48 8.47 -4.52 7.70
C GLY A 48 9.86 -4.31 7.10
N ARG A 49 10.52 -3.24 7.55
CA ARG A 49 11.85 -2.82 7.06
C ARG A 49 12.92 -3.91 7.23
N GLY A 50 12.85 -4.68 8.32
CA GLY A 50 13.84 -5.73 8.64
C GLY A 50 13.89 -6.90 7.65
N ALA A 51 12.89 -7.05 6.78
CA ALA A 51 12.88 -8.06 5.73
C ALA A 51 13.65 -7.64 4.47
N PHE A 52 14.07 -6.38 4.36
CA PHE A 52 14.72 -5.82 3.18
C PHE A 52 16.19 -5.48 3.46
N GLU A 53 17.04 -5.66 2.47
CA GLU A 53 18.39 -5.12 2.47
C GLU A 53 18.32 -3.60 2.24
N GLY A 54 18.76 -2.80 3.23
CA GLY A 54 18.79 -1.35 3.11
C GLY A 54 19.75 -0.89 2.01
N MET A 55 19.32 0.09 1.23
CA MET A 55 20.11 0.64 0.13
C MET A 55 20.41 2.12 0.37
N PRO A 56 21.51 2.66 -0.20
CA PRO A 56 21.70 4.09 -0.30
C PRO A 56 20.55 4.76 -1.04
N LEU A 57 20.14 5.94 -0.62
CA LEU A 57 19.14 6.72 -1.35
C LEU A 57 19.64 7.03 -2.77
N PRO A 58 18.77 6.94 -3.78
CA PRO A 58 19.12 7.29 -5.15
C PRO A 58 19.64 8.73 -5.27
N LYS A 59 20.56 8.97 -6.20
CA LYS A 59 21.11 10.30 -6.50
C LYS A 59 20.27 11.06 -7.53
N THR A 60 18.98 10.90 -7.49
CA THR A 60 18.00 11.58 -8.35
C THR A 60 17.02 12.32 -7.46
N ASP A 61 16.10 13.07 -8.04
CA ASP A 61 15.02 13.69 -7.27
C ASP A 61 14.22 12.62 -6.55
N THR A 62 14.12 12.76 -5.24
CA THR A 62 13.46 11.79 -4.34
C THR A 62 12.30 12.43 -3.60
N ASP A 63 11.85 13.60 -4.06
CA ASP A 63 10.74 14.35 -3.53
C ASP A 63 9.69 14.64 -4.60
N GLY A 64 8.43 14.71 -4.20
CA GLY A 64 7.31 14.96 -5.12
C GLY A 64 5.94 14.80 -4.47
N GLY A 65 4.92 14.91 -5.33
CA GLY A 65 3.52 14.93 -4.90
C GLY A 65 2.89 13.55 -4.64
N ASP A 66 3.41 12.50 -5.28
CA ASP A 66 2.85 11.14 -5.16
C ASP A 66 3.95 10.09 -5.00
N PRO A 67 3.98 9.38 -3.86
CA PRO A 67 4.98 8.35 -3.59
C PRO A 67 5.01 7.20 -4.59
N GLY A 68 3.86 6.80 -5.12
CA GLY A 68 3.80 5.74 -6.11
C GLY A 68 4.36 6.16 -7.47
N ALA A 69 4.13 7.41 -7.88
CA ALA A 69 4.73 7.98 -9.08
C ALA A 69 6.25 8.12 -8.92
N LEU A 70 6.72 8.61 -7.75
CA LEU A 70 8.14 8.69 -7.42
C LEU A 70 8.82 7.32 -7.46
N ALA A 71 8.18 6.27 -6.92
CA ALA A 71 8.72 4.91 -6.97
C ALA A 71 8.95 4.43 -8.41
N ARG A 72 7.99 4.71 -9.32
CA ARG A 72 8.15 4.40 -10.76
C ARG A 72 9.22 5.24 -11.41
N GLU A 73 9.30 6.52 -11.09
CA GLU A 73 10.32 7.41 -11.65
C GLU A 73 11.73 6.97 -11.24
N ILE A 74 11.90 6.55 -10.00
CA ILE A 74 13.20 6.15 -9.46
C ILE A 74 13.64 4.78 -9.96
N PHE A 75 12.75 3.79 -9.97
CA PHE A 75 13.08 2.37 -10.20
C PHE A 75 12.46 1.76 -11.45
N GLY A 76 11.48 2.40 -12.07
CA GLY A 76 10.79 1.90 -13.26
C GLY A 76 11.68 1.84 -14.48
N ALA A 77 11.30 0.99 -15.41
CA ALA A 77 11.98 0.88 -16.69
C ALA A 77 11.85 2.18 -17.48
N ARG A 78 12.98 2.67 -18.00
CA ARG A 78 13.03 3.91 -18.81
C ARG A 78 12.58 3.69 -20.25
N GLU A 79 12.68 2.45 -20.70
CA GLU A 79 12.34 2.02 -22.06
C GLU A 79 11.47 0.77 -22.00
N PRO A 80 10.66 0.50 -23.04
CA PRO A 80 9.90 -0.73 -23.12
C PRO A 80 10.81 -1.97 -22.98
N VAL A 81 10.44 -2.88 -22.08
CA VAL A 81 11.14 -4.15 -21.88
C VAL A 81 10.36 -5.24 -22.59
N GLU A 82 11.04 -6.03 -23.40
CA GLU A 82 10.43 -7.14 -24.13
C GLU A 82 10.08 -8.31 -23.20
N GLY A 83 9.16 -9.16 -23.66
CA GLY A 83 8.77 -10.38 -22.96
C GLY A 83 7.62 -10.17 -21.97
N HIS A 84 7.71 -10.84 -20.83
CA HIS A 84 6.66 -10.83 -19.80
C HIS A 84 6.93 -9.84 -18.66
N TYR A 85 7.89 -8.96 -18.83
CA TYR A 85 8.23 -7.94 -17.83
C TYR A 85 6.98 -7.17 -17.36
N SER A 86 6.88 -6.95 -16.07
CA SER A 86 5.80 -6.17 -15.48
C SER A 86 6.25 -5.39 -14.25
N GLU A 87 5.57 -4.27 -13.99
CA GLU A 87 5.76 -3.42 -12.83
C GLU A 87 4.46 -3.27 -12.06
N ALA A 88 4.57 -3.27 -10.75
CA ALA A 88 3.45 -3.01 -9.85
C ALA A 88 3.86 -2.06 -8.73
N VAL A 89 2.93 -1.18 -8.33
CA VAL A 89 3.06 -0.31 -7.16
C VAL A 89 1.94 -0.64 -6.20
N GLU A 90 2.28 -0.87 -4.96
CA GLU A 90 1.34 -1.12 -3.87
C GLU A 90 1.64 -0.16 -2.72
N THR A 91 0.63 0.51 -2.20
CA THR A 91 0.73 1.28 -0.96
C THR A 91 0.44 0.35 0.22
N LEU A 92 1.45 0.05 1.04
CA LEU A 92 1.33 -0.81 2.21
C LEU A 92 0.78 -0.08 3.42
N ALA A 93 1.15 1.19 3.58
CA ALA A 93 0.68 2.07 4.64
C ALA A 93 0.64 3.52 4.17
N ALA A 94 -0.34 4.28 4.66
CA ALA A 94 -0.45 5.71 4.41
C ALA A 94 -1.04 6.42 5.63
N SER A 95 -0.36 7.47 6.10
CA SER A 95 -0.80 8.37 7.16
C SER A 95 -0.30 9.79 6.87
N ALA A 96 -0.64 10.74 7.74
CA ALA A 96 -0.11 12.10 7.64
C ALA A 96 1.39 12.18 7.94
N GLU A 97 1.92 11.21 8.71
CA GLU A 97 3.31 11.16 9.16
C GLU A 97 4.22 10.37 8.22
N GLY A 98 3.65 9.54 7.34
CA GLY A 98 4.44 8.73 6.43
C GLY A 98 3.63 7.85 5.50
N GLN A 99 4.26 7.46 4.40
CA GLN A 99 3.71 6.51 3.44
C GLN A 99 4.74 5.45 3.08
N VAL A 100 4.29 4.21 2.98
CA VAL A 100 5.11 3.06 2.58
C VAL A 100 4.60 2.52 1.26
N VAL A 101 5.48 2.44 0.29
CA VAL A 101 5.21 1.93 -1.05
C VAL A 101 6.09 0.72 -1.33
N LEU A 102 5.50 -0.31 -1.90
CA LEU A 102 6.21 -1.45 -2.46
C LEU A 102 6.16 -1.35 -3.99
N PHE A 103 7.32 -1.21 -4.60
CA PHE A 103 7.49 -1.24 -6.05
C PHE A 103 8.09 -2.58 -6.46
N THR A 104 7.39 -3.33 -7.30
CA THR A 104 7.77 -4.68 -7.72
C THR A 104 7.94 -4.75 -9.22
N GLN A 105 9.05 -5.32 -9.65
CA GLN A 105 9.36 -5.65 -11.05
C GLN A 105 9.46 -7.16 -11.18
N MET A 106 8.78 -7.74 -12.15
CA MET A 106 8.75 -9.18 -12.39
C MET A 106 9.18 -9.53 -13.80
N ASP A 107 9.65 -10.77 -13.94
CA ASP A 107 10.10 -11.36 -15.18
C ASP A 107 11.15 -10.49 -15.90
N LEU A 108 12.13 -10.05 -15.09
CA LEU A 108 13.29 -9.29 -15.55
C LEU A 108 14.03 -10.04 -16.68
N PRO A 109 14.60 -9.30 -17.65
CA PRO A 109 15.46 -9.90 -18.69
C PRO A 109 16.86 -10.23 -18.14
N ASP A 110 16.90 -11.11 -17.13
CA ASP A 110 18.07 -11.53 -16.39
C ASP A 110 18.02 -13.05 -16.20
N ASP A 111 19.14 -13.74 -16.25
CA ASP A 111 19.21 -15.20 -16.20
C ASP A 111 19.21 -15.77 -14.77
N SER A 112 19.41 -14.92 -13.77
CA SER A 112 19.42 -15.26 -12.35
C SER A 112 18.24 -14.66 -11.60
N LEU A 113 17.89 -13.40 -11.89
CA LEU A 113 16.82 -12.66 -11.26
C LEU A 113 15.49 -12.85 -11.99
N ARG A 114 14.49 -13.35 -11.31
CA ARG A 114 13.10 -13.34 -11.79
C ARG A 114 12.40 -12.05 -11.44
N GLY A 115 12.66 -11.52 -10.25
CA GLY A 115 12.03 -10.30 -9.78
C GLY A 115 12.88 -9.51 -8.80
N VAL A 116 12.59 -8.23 -8.71
CA VAL A 116 13.11 -7.31 -7.69
C VAL A 116 11.95 -6.54 -7.10
N ARG A 117 11.94 -6.33 -5.80
CA ARG A 117 11.01 -5.40 -5.18
C ARG A 117 11.72 -4.44 -4.25
N HIS A 118 11.29 -3.20 -4.30
CA HIS A 118 11.79 -2.12 -3.46
C HIS A 118 10.70 -1.69 -2.48
N ARG A 119 11.03 -1.64 -1.19
CA ARG A 119 10.24 -0.97 -0.18
C ARG A 119 10.76 0.46 -0.06
N LEU A 120 9.89 1.42 -0.26
CA LEU A 120 10.18 2.84 -0.17
C LEU A 120 9.36 3.44 0.97
N GLU A 121 10.01 4.19 1.84
CA GLU A 121 9.35 4.89 2.93
C GLU A 121 9.51 6.40 2.75
N PHE A 122 8.38 7.07 2.68
CA PHE A 122 8.30 8.51 2.46
C PHE A 122 7.83 9.23 3.71
N THR A 123 8.38 10.41 3.93
CA THR A 123 7.95 11.35 4.97
C THR A 123 7.53 12.67 4.34
N PRO A 124 6.53 13.37 4.91
CA PRO A 124 6.15 14.69 4.43
C PRO A 124 7.22 15.72 4.78
N GLN A 125 7.61 16.53 3.80
CA GLN A 125 8.52 17.64 3.95
C GLN A 125 8.10 18.80 3.05
N ASP A 126 7.86 19.97 3.61
CA ASP A 126 7.51 21.21 2.89
C ASP A 126 6.32 21.07 1.92
N GLY A 127 5.34 20.22 2.29
CA GLY A 127 4.15 19.95 1.49
C GLY A 127 4.35 18.95 0.35
N GLN A 128 5.51 18.32 0.28
CA GLN A 128 5.84 17.22 -0.63
C GLN A 128 6.21 15.96 0.13
N TRP A 129 6.21 14.83 -0.56
CA TRP A 129 6.73 13.57 -0.04
C TRP A 129 8.21 13.45 -0.37
N GLN A 130 9.02 13.14 0.62
CA GLN A 130 10.44 12.87 0.46
C GLN A 130 10.75 11.42 0.80
N LEU A 131 11.52 10.74 -0.07
CA LEU A 131 12.01 9.39 0.20
C LEU A 131 13.03 9.42 1.34
N ALA A 132 12.67 8.81 2.47
CA ALA A 132 13.48 8.77 3.69
C ALA A 132 14.28 7.46 3.83
N TRP A 133 13.78 6.37 3.24
CA TRP A 133 14.44 5.07 3.28
C TRP A 133 14.04 4.20 2.11
N VAL A 134 14.97 3.38 1.64
CA VAL A 134 14.72 2.36 0.61
C VAL A 134 15.47 1.06 0.95
N GLY A 135 14.82 -0.04 0.68
CA GLY A 135 15.42 -1.37 0.76
C GLY A 135 14.93 -2.29 -0.34
N ARG A 136 15.69 -3.35 -0.58
CA ARG A 136 15.50 -4.27 -1.70
C ARG A 136 15.31 -5.70 -1.23
N GLN A 137 14.49 -6.44 -1.97
CA GLN A 137 14.48 -7.90 -2.00
C GLN A 137 14.57 -8.37 -3.44
N VAL A 138 15.06 -9.58 -3.63
CA VAL A 138 15.12 -10.25 -4.92
C VAL A 138 14.38 -11.58 -4.88
N LEU A 139 13.95 -12.03 -6.04
CA LEU A 139 13.37 -13.35 -6.27
C LEU A 139 14.21 -14.02 -7.35
N CYS A 140 14.81 -15.16 -7.04
CA CYS A 140 15.67 -15.85 -7.98
C CYS A 140 14.85 -16.72 -8.95
N ARG A 141 15.43 -16.96 -10.14
CA ARG A 141 14.90 -17.98 -11.04
C ARG A 141 15.12 -19.38 -10.47
N PRO A 142 14.32 -20.38 -10.87
CA PRO A 142 14.49 -21.76 -10.44
C PRO A 142 15.92 -22.24 -10.61
N GLY A 143 16.48 -22.80 -9.55
CA GLY A 143 17.87 -23.30 -9.54
C GLY A 143 18.95 -22.21 -9.47
N ARG A 144 18.59 -20.94 -9.29
CA ARG A 144 19.52 -19.81 -9.15
C ARG A 144 19.59 -19.23 -7.73
N GLY A 145 19.01 -19.90 -6.77
CA GLY A 145 19.01 -19.47 -5.38
C GLY A 145 17.66 -19.70 -4.73
N HIS A 146 17.24 -18.76 -3.87
CA HIS A 146 15.95 -18.84 -3.20
C HIS A 146 14.79 -18.45 -4.15
N GLU A 147 13.73 -19.23 -4.09
CA GLU A 147 12.54 -19.03 -4.92
C GLU A 147 11.43 -18.24 -4.18
N ASP A 148 11.75 -17.73 -3.00
CA ASP A 148 10.96 -16.78 -2.22
C ASP A 148 11.64 -15.41 -2.24
N TRP A 149 10.90 -14.36 -1.84
CA TRP A 149 11.48 -13.03 -1.69
C TRP A 149 12.50 -12.99 -0.56
N GLY A 150 13.72 -12.60 -0.86
CA GLY A 150 14.82 -12.55 0.10
C GLY A 150 15.87 -11.50 -0.23
N THR A 151 16.89 -11.40 0.62
CA THR A 151 17.97 -10.43 0.48
C THR A 151 19.28 -11.04 -0.04
N ALA A 152 19.39 -12.36 -0.01
CA ALA A 152 20.58 -13.03 -0.54
C ALA A 152 20.67 -12.89 -2.07
N PRO A 153 21.87 -12.72 -2.63
CA PRO A 153 22.03 -12.62 -4.09
C PRO A 153 21.68 -13.95 -4.77
N CYS A 154 21.20 -13.84 -6.01
CA CYS A 154 21.02 -15.00 -6.90
C CYS A 154 22.34 -15.41 -7.54
N LEU A 155 22.45 -16.70 -7.95
CA LEU A 155 23.66 -17.30 -8.55
C LEU A 155 23.73 -17.09 -10.05
#